data_44bd2c500555ce315eb123b2d381adfd
#
_entry.id   44bd2c500555ce315eb123b2d381adfd
#
_cell.length_a   1.000
_cell.length_b   1.000
_cell.length_c   1.000
_cell.angle_alpha   90.00
_cell.angle_beta   90.00
_cell.angle_gamma   90.00
#
_symmetry.space_group_name_H-M   'P 1'
#
loop_
_entity.id
_entity.type
_entity.pdbx_description
1 polymer ?
#
loop_
_entity_poly.entity_id
_entity_poly.type
_entity_poly.pdbx_seq_one_letter_code
_entity_poly.pdbx_strand_id
1 'polypeptide(L)'
;ACLVGSEMCIRDSLINIPIRHLGTDKAHDLYKKIEETLEEAGVKMLFNTEVTDILVENNSVQGVRYESNQKQEEAYSQTVIMAVGRVGAKWLLKMCDKHKIKTKPGTIDIGIRYELLDEVMEEINKYLYEGKFIGKPNPFNDKVRTFCQNPSGFVTTEVYDEGLTLVNGHSCKDIKSSNTNLALLVSLNLKNVDNPMEYSRKIAKNMNTLAGGNVLVQRLGDIWQGKRTWSEELENNQVNPTLTSATAGDIGLAMPYRVLTDILEFIKQMDKVAPGFANPANLLYGPEIKFYSNKVSLSKTFETSVKGLYAIGDGCGLTRGLMMASASGVQLARNLSE
;
A
#
# COMPACT_ATOMS: atom_id res chain seq x y z
N ALA A 1 14.83 21.54 13.64
CA ALA A 1 13.70 22.43 13.41
C ALA A 1 12.66 22.18 14.50
N CYS A 2 12.45 23.17 15.34
CA CYS A 2 11.43 23.10 16.39
C CYS A 2 10.09 23.44 15.73
N LEU A 3 9.22 22.48 15.57
CA LEU A 3 7.81 22.74 15.31
C LEU A 3 7.20 23.25 16.61
N VAL A 4 7.00 24.56 16.71
CA VAL A 4 6.29 25.15 17.83
C VAL A 4 4.81 24.81 17.68
N GLY A 5 4.37 23.78 18.39
CA GLY A 5 3.00 23.32 18.39
C GLY A 5 2.07 24.31 19.08
N SER A 6 0.85 24.42 18.59
CA SER A 6 -0.26 24.95 19.37
C SER A 6 -0.55 24.00 20.55
N GLU A 7 -1.03 24.53 21.67
CA GLU A 7 -1.29 23.82 22.94
C GLU A 7 -2.23 22.60 22.88
N MET A 8 -2.67 22.19 21.68
CA MET A 8 -3.51 20.99 21.44
C MET A 8 -2.78 19.83 20.82
N CYS A 9 -1.47 19.90 20.56
CA CYS A 9 -0.69 18.78 20.03
C CYS A 9 -0.18 17.92 21.16
N ILE A 10 -0.96 16.95 21.55
CA ILE A 10 -0.58 15.94 22.51
C ILE A 10 0.46 15.03 21.87
N ARG A 11 1.75 15.30 22.15
CA ARG A 11 2.92 14.49 21.83
C ARG A 11 3.23 14.35 20.33
N ASP A 12 3.67 15.42 19.71
CA ASP A 12 4.41 15.34 18.46
C ASP A 12 5.73 14.60 18.75
N SER A 13 5.94 13.50 18.08
CA SER A 13 7.20 12.76 18.16
C SER A 13 7.83 12.67 16.79
N LEU A 14 9.08 13.11 16.66
CA LEU A 14 9.88 12.87 15.48
C LEU A 14 10.44 11.44 15.52
N ILE A 15 10.02 10.61 14.58
CA ILE A 15 10.58 9.27 14.39
C ILE A 15 11.53 9.34 13.22
N ASN A 16 12.81 9.13 13.45
CA ASN A 16 13.81 9.07 12.38
C ASN A 16 13.74 7.70 11.69
N ILE A 17 13.23 7.68 10.45
CA ILE A 17 13.20 6.49 9.62
C ILE A 17 13.97 6.82 8.34
N PRO A 18 15.26 6.47 8.23
CA PRO A 18 16.04 6.72 7.03
C PRO A 18 15.48 5.89 5.87
N ILE A 19 15.02 6.55 4.83
CA ILE A 19 14.55 5.94 3.59
C ILE A 19 15.38 6.50 2.43
N ARG A 20 15.82 5.60 1.54
CA ARG A 20 16.38 5.97 0.25
C ARG A 20 15.48 5.44 -0.84
N HIS A 21 15.09 6.32 -1.76
CA HIS A 21 14.29 5.95 -2.93
C HIS A 21 15.20 5.81 -4.15
N LEU A 22 15.11 4.68 -4.84
CA LEU A 22 15.96 4.39 -6.01
C LEU A 22 15.42 5.02 -7.31
N GLY A 23 14.11 5.25 -7.37
CA GLY A 23 13.38 5.54 -8.60
C GLY A 23 12.85 4.23 -9.24
N THR A 24 11.66 4.30 -9.81
CA THR A 24 11.02 3.12 -10.42
C THR A 24 11.70 2.72 -11.71
N ASP A 25 12.26 3.67 -12.43
CA ASP A 25 13.01 3.52 -13.68
C ASP A 25 14.29 2.67 -13.53
N LYS A 26 14.90 2.66 -12.34
CA LYS A 26 16.12 1.89 -12.04
C LYS A 26 15.87 0.50 -11.47
N ALA A 27 14.62 0.18 -11.15
CA ALA A 27 14.29 -1.09 -10.52
C ALA A 27 14.63 -2.29 -11.39
N HIS A 28 14.38 -2.20 -12.71
CA HIS A 28 14.66 -3.29 -13.66
C HIS A 28 16.16 -3.67 -13.67
N ASP A 29 17.06 -2.67 -13.79
CA ASP A 29 18.49 -2.92 -13.84
C ASP A 29 19.01 -3.51 -12.53
N LEU A 30 18.45 -3.06 -11.40
CA LEU A 30 18.82 -3.59 -10.09
C LEU A 30 18.40 -5.06 -9.94
N TYR A 31 17.16 -5.39 -10.28
CA TYR A 31 16.67 -6.77 -10.17
C TYR A 31 17.43 -7.71 -11.09
N LYS A 32 17.77 -7.27 -12.31
CA LYS A 32 18.60 -8.04 -13.22
C LYS A 32 19.97 -8.38 -12.63
N LYS A 33 20.63 -7.41 -11.99
CA LYS A 33 21.92 -7.67 -11.29
C LYS A 33 21.78 -8.65 -10.12
N ILE A 34 20.67 -8.58 -9.38
CA ILE A 34 20.40 -9.53 -8.30
C ILE A 34 20.22 -10.94 -8.88
N GLU A 35 19.47 -11.08 -9.97
CA GLU A 35 19.26 -12.34 -10.68
C GLU A 35 20.60 -12.93 -11.12
N GLU A 36 21.42 -12.17 -11.85
CA GLU A 36 22.75 -12.57 -12.28
C GLU A 36 23.65 -13.04 -11.11
N THR A 37 23.65 -12.30 -10.01
CA THR A 37 24.40 -12.66 -8.80
C THR A 37 23.93 -13.97 -8.16
N LEU A 38 22.64 -14.23 -8.16
CA LEU A 38 22.07 -15.48 -7.64
C LEU A 38 22.41 -16.68 -8.53
N GLU A 39 22.37 -16.51 -9.85
CA GLU A 39 22.78 -17.53 -10.82
C GLU A 39 24.26 -17.88 -10.67
N GLU A 40 25.14 -16.87 -10.60
CA GLU A 40 26.57 -17.04 -10.33
C GLU A 40 26.84 -17.79 -9.02
N ALA A 41 26.01 -17.56 -7.99
CA ALA A 41 26.07 -18.27 -6.72
C ALA A 41 25.49 -19.70 -6.77
N GLY A 42 25.02 -20.17 -7.92
CA GLY A 42 24.47 -21.51 -8.12
C GLY A 42 23.03 -21.69 -7.64
N VAL A 43 22.30 -20.59 -7.41
CA VAL A 43 20.87 -20.66 -7.05
C VAL A 43 20.06 -21.07 -8.27
N LYS A 44 19.34 -22.18 -8.16
CA LYS A 44 18.43 -22.64 -9.23
C LYS A 44 17.13 -21.86 -9.19
N MET A 45 16.86 -21.06 -10.19
CA MET A 45 15.61 -20.33 -10.40
C MET A 45 14.70 -21.07 -11.38
N LEU A 46 13.44 -21.29 -11.01
CA LEU A 46 12.43 -21.93 -11.85
C LEU A 46 11.40 -20.88 -12.25
N PHE A 47 11.52 -20.36 -13.46
CA PHE A 47 10.55 -19.44 -14.06
C PHE A 47 9.35 -20.18 -14.63
N ASN A 48 8.22 -19.47 -14.82
CA ASN A 48 6.96 -20.06 -15.32
C ASN A 48 6.54 -21.30 -14.52
N THR A 49 6.80 -21.29 -13.23
CA THR A 49 6.57 -22.40 -12.31
C THR A 49 5.74 -21.92 -11.13
N GLU A 50 4.60 -22.56 -10.89
CA GLU A 50 3.68 -22.22 -9.81
C GLU A 50 3.70 -23.30 -8.72
N VAL A 51 3.99 -22.90 -7.47
CA VAL A 51 3.87 -23.80 -6.33
C VAL A 51 2.38 -23.97 -5.99
N THR A 52 1.88 -25.17 -6.13
CA THR A 52 0.46 -25.50 -5.92
C THR A 52 0.18 -26.02 -4.52
N ASP A 53 1.17 -26.64 -3.85
CA ASP A 53 0.97 -27.24 -2.54
C ASP A 53 2.27 -27.29 -1.71
N ILE A 54 2.10 -27.42 -0.40
CA ILE A 54 3.19 -27.69 0.56
C ILE A 54 3.03 -29.12 1.05
N LEU A 55 4.10 -29.89 0.97
CA LEU A 55 4.13 -31.27 1.44
C LEU A 55 4.51 -31.28 2.93
N VAL A 56 3.60 -31.79 3.76
CA VAL A 56 3.81 -31.82 5.22
C VAL A 56 3.49 -33.24 5.72
N GLU A 57 4.41 -33.78 6.49
CA GLU A 57 4.26 -35.07 7.17
C GLU A 57 4.68 -34.94 8.64
N ASN A 58 3.92 -35.50 9.56
CA ASN A 58 4.22 -35.47 11.01
C ASN A 58 4.53 -34.04 11.53
N ASN A 59 3.76 -33.06 11.09
CA ASN A 59 3.93 -31.64 11.41
C ASN A 59 5.32 -31.04 11.02
N SER A 60 5.98 -31.63 10.03
CA SER A 60 7.24 -31.15 9.46
C SER A 60 7.12 -31.03 7.95
N VAL A 61 7.68 -29.97 7.39
CA VAL A 61 7.71 -29.79 5.93
C VAL A 61 8.60 -30.84 5.30
N GLN A 62 8.17 -31.36 4.15
CA GLN A 62 8.94 -32.32 3.35
C GLN A 62 9.34 -31.74 1.99
N GLY A 63 8.69 -30.67 1.57
CA GLY A 63 8.93 -30.04 0.29
C GLY A 63 7.71 -29.30 -0.25
N VAL A 64 7.69 -29.12 -1.55
CA VAL A 64 6.61 -28.44 -2.28
C VAL A 64 6.21 -29.22 -3.51
N ARG A 65 4.95 -29.12 -3.91
CA ARG A 65 4.46 -29.54 -5.23
C ARG A 65 4.29 -28.30 -6.09
N TYR A 66 4.74 -28.38 -7.32
CA TYR A 66 4.66 -27.28 -8.24
C TYR A 66 4.23 -27.74 -9.64
N GLU A 67 3.72 -26.82 -10.42
CA GLU A 67 3.39 -27.02 -11.82
C GLU A 67 4.35 -26.21 -12.69
N SER A 68 4.97 -26.90 -13.64
CA SER A 68 5.84 -26.32 -14.66
C SER A 68 5.53 -26.94 -16.01
N ASN A 69 5.28 -26.13 -17.04
CA ASN A 69 4.92 -26.59 -18.38
C ASN A 69 3.75 -27.61 -18.39
N GLN A 70 2.71 -27.35 -17.59
CA GLN A 70 1.51 -28.22 -17.43
C GLN A 70 1.82 -29.60 -16.82
N LYS A 71 2.98 -29.78 -16.20
CA LYS A 71 3.35 -31.00 -15.48
C LYS A 71 3.47 -30.69 -14.00
N GLN A 72 2.90 -31.58 -13.19
CA GLN A 72 3.10 -31.55 -11.75
C GLN A 72 4.38 -32.28 -11.38
N GLU A 73 5.19 -31.61 -10.58
CA GLU A 73 6.44 -32.12 -10.05
C GLU A 73 6.56 -31.84 -8.55
N GLU A 74 7.48 -32.48 -7.87
CA GLU A 74 7.73 -32.28 -6.46
C GLU A 74 9.22 -32.00 -6.22
N ALA A 75 9.48 -31.07 -5.30
CA ALA A 75 10.81 -30.78 -4.78
C ALA A 75 10.84 -31.03 -3.28
N TYR A 76 11.75 -31.86 -2.83
CA TYR A 76 11.86 -32.24 -1.43
C TYR A 76 12.90 -31.41 -0.70
N SER A 77 12.53 -30.91 0.48
CA SER A 77 13.41 -30.15 1.38
C SER A 77 12.85 -30.15 2.79
N GLN A 78 13.72 -30.19 3.78
CA GLN A 78 13.35 -30.02 5.20
C GLN A 78 13.19 -28.54 5.60
N THR A 79 13.51 -27.63 4.69
CA THR A 79 13.36 -26.18 4.89
C THR A 79 12.65 -25.58 3.68
N VAL A 80 11.50 -24.95 3.91
CA VAL A 80 10.72 -24.24 2.89
C VAL A 80 10.42 -22.84 3.38
N ILE A 81 10.69 -21.84 2.54
CA ILE A 81 10.47 -20.43 2.85
C ILE A 81 9.38 -19.89 1.92
N MET A 82 8.25 -19.47 2.51
CA MET A 82 7.14 -18.84 1.78
C MET A 82 7.37 -17.33 1.69
N ALA A 83 7.83 -16.87 0.53
CA ALA A 83 8.07 -15.45 0.22
C ALA A 83 7.16 -14.98 -0.93
N VAL A 84 5.89 -15.30 -0.85
CA VAL A 84 4.90 -15.25 -1.95
C VAL A 84 4.44 -13.86 -2.36
N GLY A 85 4.85 -12.81 -1.66
CA GLY A 85 4.41 -11.45 -1.93
C GLY A 85 2.90 -11.25 -1.77
N ARG A 86 2.38 -10.09 -2.22
CA ARG A 86 0.96 -9.77 -2.07
C ARG A 86 0.06 -10.58 -3.01
N VAL A 87 0.54 -10.90 -4.19
CA VAL A 87 -0.21 -11.69 -5.18
C VAL A 87 -0.48 -13.11 -4.65
N GLY A 88 0.53 -13.75 -4.04
CA GLY A 88 0.41 -15.08 -3.46
C GLY A 88 -0.28 -15.16 -2.10
N ALA A 89 -0.76 -14.04 -1.55
CA ALA A 89 -1.36 -14.01 -0.21
C ALA A 89 -2.61 -14.90 -0.08
N LYS A 90 -3.45 -14.97 -1.12
CA LYS A 90 -4.63 -15.87 -1.14
C LYS A 90 -4.21 -17.33 -1.08
N TRP A 91 -3.21 -17.71 -1.86
CA TRP A 91 -2.67 -19.07 -1.85
C TRP A 91 -2.06 -19.40 -0.49
N LEU A 92 -1.30 -18.48 0.10
CA LEU A 92 -0.72 -18.67 1.43
C LEU A 92 -1.78 -18.91 2.50
N LEU A 93 -2.88 -18.15 2.49
CA LEU A 93 -4.00 -18.36 3.41
C LEU A 93 -4.64 -19.74 3.25
N LYS A 94 -4.83 -20.19 2.00
CA LYS A 94 -5.30 -21.54 1.70
C LYS A 94 -4.36 -22.61 2.28
N MET A 95 -3.05 -22.42 2.16
CA MET A 95 -2.06 -23.32 2.76
C MET A 95 -2.09 -23.29 4.29
N CYS A 96 -2.23 -22.09 4.88
CA CYS A 96 -2.38 -21.95 6.33
C CYS A 96 -3.61 -22.69 6.85
N ASP A 97 -4.75 -22.57 6.19
CA ASP A 97 -5.97 -23.30 6.55
C ASP A 97 -5.79 -24.81 6.44
N LYS A 98 -5.28 -25.29 5.30
CA LYS A 98 -4.99 -26.70 5.04
C LYS A 98 -4.11 -27.33 6.12
N HIS A 99 -3.06 -26.65 6.53
CA HIS A 99 -2.08 -27.14 7.51
C HIS A 99 -2.33 -26.62 8.93
N LYS A 100 -3.51 -26.03 9.21
CA LYS A 100 -3.93 -25.52 10.52
C LYS A 100 -2.96 -24.52 11.14
N ILE A 101 -2.29 -23.74 10.29
CA ILE A 101 -1.42 -22.65 10.71
C ILE A 101 -2.30 -21.45 11.09
N LYS A 102 -2.17 -20.94 12.31
CA LYS A 102 -2.98 -19.83 12.81
C LYS A 102 -2.67 -18.55 12.06
N THR A 103 -3.72 -17.82 11.69
CA THR A 103 -3.64 -16.48 11.10
C THR A 103 -4.48 -15.49 11.90
N LYS A 104 -4.16 -14.20 11.76
CA LYS A 104 -4.98 -13.10 12.30
C LYS A 104 -5.38 -12.19 11.14
N PRO A 105 -6.61 -11.64 11.14
CA PRO A 105 -7.01 -10.67 10.13
C PRO A 105 -6.00 -9.52 10.02
N GLY A 106 -5.69 -9.13 8.80
CA GLY A 106 -4.91 -7.93 8.52
C GLY A 106 -5.74 -6.67 8.78
N THR A 107 -5.06 -5.54 8.92
CA THR A 107 -5.72 -4.23 8.85
C THR A 107 -5.92 -3.85 7.39
N ILE A 108 -6.91 -3.01 7.12
CA ILE A 108 -7.09 -2.38 5.81
C ILE A 108 -6.89 -0.88 5.97
N ASP A 109 -6.28 -0.27 4.98
CA ASP A 109 -6.25 1.18 4.85
C ASP A 109 -7.09 1.58 3.64
N ILE A 110 -8.07 2.43 3.86
CA ILE A 110 -8.95 2.99 2.82
C ILE A 110 -8.75 4.49 2.79
N GLY A 111 -8.66 5.06 1.61
CA GLY A 111 -8.52 6.49 1.46
C GLY A 111 -8.54 6.97 0.01
N ILE A 112 -7.83 8.06 -0.20
CA ILE A 112 -7.74 8.77 -1.47
C ILE A 112 -6.30 9.13 -1.79
N ARG A 113 -6.01 9.40 -3.06
CA ARG A 113 -4.84 10.15 -3.48
C ARG A 113 -5.19 11.63 -3.48
N TYR A 114 -4.38 12.42 -2.86
CA TYR A 114 -4.53 13.85 -2.74
C TYR A 114 -3.48 14.55 -3.57
N GLU A 115 -3.90 15.50 -4.39
CA GLU A 115 -3.02 16.25 -5.27
C GLU A 115 -3.17 17.75 -5.02
N LEU A 116 -2.04 18.44 -4.89
CA LEU A 116 -1.93 19.85 -4.56
C LEU A 116 -0.69 20.46 -5.24
N LEU A 117 -0.59 21.78 -5.30
CA LEU A 117 0.58 22.45 -5.85
C LEU A 117 1.84 22.13 -5.05
N ASP A 118 2.96 21.98 -5.73
CA ASP A 118 4.29 21.72 -5.11
C ASP A 118 4.67 22.76 -4.07
N GLU A 119 4.32 24.02 -4.29
CA GLU A 119 4.60 25.15 -3.40
C GLU A 119 4.11 24.91 -1.97
N VAL A 120 2.97 24.25 -1.79
CA VAL A 120 2.37 23.96 -0.47
C VAL A 120 3.27 23.05 0.35
N MET A 121 3.97 22.14 -0.29
CA MET A 121 4.83 21.14 0.38
C MET A 121 6.32 21.49 0.26
N GLU A 122 6.69 22.59 -0.37
CA GLU A 122 8.08 22.93 -0.70
C GLU A 122 8.98 22.94 0.53
N GLU A 123 8.57 23.61 1.60
CA GLU A 123 9.39 23.71 2.82
C GLU A 123 9.61 22.34 3.49
N ILE A 124 8.64 21.44 3.39
CA ILE A 124 8.76 20.08 3.90
C ILE A 124 9.66 19.24 2.97
N ASN A 125 9.46 19.36 1.67
CA ASN A 125 10.18 18.60 0.65
C ASN A 125 11.68 18.93 0.60
N LYS A 126 12.09 20.12 1.04
CA LYS A 126 13.51 20.49 1.16
C LYS A 126 14.28 19.57 2.12
N TYR A 127 13.61 19.07 3.15
CA TYR A 127 14.25 18.28 4.21
C TYR A 127 13.85 16.82 4.21
N LEU A 128 12.65 16.49 3.68
CA LEU A 128 12.07 15.16 3.70
C LEU A 128 11.64 14.76 2.31
N TYR A 129 12.24 13.71 1.77
CA TYR A 129 11.79 13.14 0.50
C TYR A 129 10.34 12.61 0.58
N GLU A 130 10.00 11.94 1.68
CA GLU A 130 8.66 11.43 1.97
C GLU A 130 8.29 11.74 3.43
N GLY A 131 7.55 12.82 3.64
CA GLY A 131 7.02 13.17 4.95
C GLY A 131 5.86 12.25 5.35
N LYS A 132 5.94 11.61 6.52
CA LYS A 132 4.86 10.80 7.08
C LYS A 132 4.18 11.51 8.23
N PHE A 133 3.01 12.04 7.97
CA PHE A 133 2.16 12.67 8.97
C PHE A 133 1.12 11.68 9.45
N ILE A 134 0.90 11.62 10.76
CA ILE A 134 -0.07 10.73 11.39
C ILE A 134 -0.93 11.56 12.32
N GLY A 135 -2.24 11.46 12.16
CA GLY A 135 -3.23 12.12 12.99
C GLY A 135 -4.37 11.21 13.43
N LYS A 136 -5.14 11.70 14.37
CA LYS A 136 -6.40 11.08 14.82
C LYS A 136 -7.47 12.16 14.89
N PRO A 137 -8.07 12.54 13.76
CA PRO A 137 -9.04 13.63 13.71
C PRO A 137 -10.34 13.27 14.42
N ASN A 138 -10.96 14.29 15.02
CA ASN A 138 -12.31 14.18 15.55
C ASN A 138 -13.32 14.08 14.37
N PRO A 139 -14.51 13.48 14.54
CA PRO A 139 -15.04 12.92 15.81
C PRO A 139 -14.64 11.45 16.04
N PHE A 140 -14.13 10.75 15.02
CA PHE A 140 -13.98 9.28 15.10
C PHE A 140 -12.64 8.84 15.68
N ASN A 141 -11.61 9.69 15.63
CA ASN A 141 -10.27 9.41 16.12
C ASN A 141 -9.60 8.17 15.50
N ASP A 142 -10.00 7.81 14.28
CA ASP A 142 -9.30 6.78 13.54
C ASP A 142 -7.92 7.28 13.12
N LYS A 143 -6.99 6.37 12.97
CA LYS A 143 -5.65 6.72 12.55
C LYS A 143 -5.65 7.07 11.07
N VAL A 144 -5.43 8.34 10.76
CA VAL A 144 -5.16 8.84 9.40
C VAL A 144 -3.66 9.05 9.23
N ARG A 145 -3.14 8.71 8.07
CA ARG A 145 -1.73 8.93 7.75
C ARG A 145 -1.53 9.31 6.29
N THR A 146 -0.49 10.11 6.04
CA THR A 146 0.06 10.27 4.70
C THR A 146 0.84 9.01 4.30
N PHE A 147 0.89 8.74 3.00
CA PHE A 147 1.64 7.62 2.47
C PHE A 147 2.05 7.89 1.02
N CYS A 148 3.22 7.38 0.62
CA CYS A 148 3.72 7.47 -0.75
C CYS A 148 3.60 8.89 -1.31
N GLN A 149 4.29 9.84 -0.68
CA GLN A 149 4.37 11.23 -1.15
C GLN A 149 5.30 11.29 -2.37
N ASN A 150 4.85 11.99 -3.40
CA ASN A 150 5.56 12.15 -4.66
C ASN A 150 5.66 13.64 -5.00
N PRO A 151 6.73 14.32 -4.56
CA PRO A 151 6.98 15.70 -4.95
C PRO A 151 7.18 15.81 -6.47
N SER A 152 6.55 16.80 -7.10
CA SER A 152 6.54 17.02 -8.55
C SER A 152 6.19 15.76 -9.34
N GLY A 153 5.31 14.92 -8.77
CA GLY A 153 4.96 13.61 -9.30
C GLY A 153 3.61 13.59 -10.01
N PHE A 154 3.20 12.41 -10.42
CA PHE A 154 1.98 12.19 -11.18
C PHE A 154 1.05 11.24 -10.41
N VAL A 155 -0.24 11.52 -10.45
CA VAL A 155 -1.26 10.55 -10.04
C VAL A 155 -1.39 9.52 -11.16
N THR A 156 -1.44 8.24 -10.80
CA THR A 156 -1.52 7.13 -11.75
C THR A 156 -2.58 6.14 -11.32
N THR A 157 -2.93 5.23 -12.19
CA THR A 157 -3.81 4.10 -11.89
C THR A 157 -3.02 2.81 -11.73
N GLU A 158 -3.53 1.93 -10.90
CA GLU A 158 -3.02 0.58 -10.69
C GLU A 158 -4.19 -0.40 -10.89
N VAL A 159 -4.06 -1.31 -11.84
CA VAL A 159 -5.10 -2.30 -12.15
C VAL A 159 -4.81 -3.58 -11.39
N TYR A 160 -5.79 -4.05 -10.65
CA TYR A 160 -5.76 -5.31 -9.90
C TYR A 160 -6.57 -6.39 -10.61
N ASP A 161 -6.50 -7.61 -10.09
CA ASP A 161 -7.32 -8.73 -10.56
C ASP A 161 -8.80 -8.34 -10.63
N GLU A 162 -9.55 -8.94 -11.57
CA GLU A 162 -10.98 -8.69 -11.79
C GLU A 162 -11.31 -7.28 -12.34
N GLY A 163 -10.31 -6.57 -12.91
CA GLY A 163 -10.52 -5.24 -13.50
C GLY A 163 -10.75 -4.12 -12.48
N LEU A 164 -10.36 -4.34 -11.22
CA LEU A 164 -10.43 -3.32 -10.18
C LEU A 164 -9.35 -2.27 -10.39
N THR A 165 -9.74 -1.01 -10.58
CA THR A 165 -8.82 0.11 -10.78
C THR A 165 -8.69 0.94 -9.50
N LEU A 166 -7.47 1.10 -9.02
CA LEU A 166 -7.14 1.95 -7.87
C LEU A 166 -6.23 3.10 -8.29
N VAL A 167 -6.16 4.14 -7.48
CA VAL A 167 -5.19 5.21 -7.67
C VAL A 167 -3.89 4.91 -6.94
N ASN A 168 -2.80 5.41 -7.49
CA ASN A 168 -1.47 5.43 -6.90
C ASN A 168 -0.74 6.71 -7.29
N GLY A 169 0.47 6.93 -6.82
CA GLY A 169 1.33 8.03 -7.22
C GLY A 169 2.65 7.52 -7.78
N HIS A 170 3.22 8.30 -8.68
CA HIS A 170 4.47 8.00 -9.32
C HIS A 170 5.36 9.24 -9.39
N SER A 171 6.63 9.08 -9.06
CA SER A 171 7.65 10.11 -9.29
C SER A 171 8.63 9.64 -10.34
N CYS A 172 8.83 10.47 -11.36
CA CYS A 172 9.85 10.24 -12.38
C CYS A 172 11.12 11.04 -12.05
N LYS A 173 12.25 10.52 -12.42
CA LYS A 173 13.54 11.22 -12.23
C LYS A 173 13.62 12.46 -13.10
N ASP A 174 13.30 12.32 -14.37
CA ASP A 174 13.59 13.32 -15.40
C ASP A 174 12.35 14.15 -15.82
N ILE A 175 11.15 13.68 -15.51
CA ILE A 175 9.89 14.37 -15.84
C ILE A 175 9.22 14.80 -14.54
N LYS A 176 8.88 16.07 -14.44
CA LYS A 176 8.26 16.67 -13.26
C LYS A 176 6.95 17.34 -13.62
N SER A 177 5.97 17.23 -12.71
CA SER A 177 4.78 18.06 -12.72
C SER A 177 4.95 19.28 -11.81
N SER A 178 3.98 20.17 -11.79
CA SER A 178 3.90 21.28 -10.83
C SER A 178 3.19 20.89 -9.53
N ASN A 179 2.85 19.62 -9.36
CA ASN A 179 2.03 19.15 -8.25
C ASN A 179 2.77 18.10 -7.41
N THR A 180 2.57 18.16 -6.11
CA THR A 180 2.84 17.05 -5.19
C THR A 180 1.58 16.21 -5.05
N ASN A 181 1.71 14.89 -5.04
CA ASN A 181 0.61 14.02 -4.66
C ASN A 181 1.00 13.04 -3.55
N LEU A 182 0.03 12.68 -2.72
CA LEU A 182 0.22 11.76 -1.61
C LEU A 182 -1.08 11.03 -1.27
N ALA A 183 -0.99 9.82 -0.75
CA ALA A 183 -2.15 9.12 -0.23
C ALA A 183 -2.53 9.64 1.16
N LEU A 184 -3.83 9.79 1.40
CA LEU A 184 -4.41 9.97 2.73
C LEU A 184 -5.20 8.70 3.06
N LEU A 185 -4.71 7.94 4.01
CA LEU A 185 -5.20 6.61 4.33
C LEU A 185 -5.72 6.52 5.77
N VAL A 186 -6.95 6.05 5.92
CA VAL A 186 -7.56 5.75 7.22
C VAL A 186 -7.38 4.26 7.52
N SER A 187 -6.77 3.95 8.65
CA SER A 187 -6.57 2.57 9.10
C SER A 187 -7.81 2.09 9.86
N LEU A 188 -8.55 1.16 9.27
CA LEU A 188 -9.75 0.61 9.88
C LEU A 188 -9.48 -0.74 10.57
N ASN A 189 -10.01 -0.89 11.77
CA ASN A 189 -10.01 -2.15 12.50
C ASN A 189 -11.44 -2.71 12.54
N LEU A 190 -11.74 -3.58 11.58
CA LEU A 190 -13.08 -4.16 11.39
C LEU A 190 -13.17 -5.50 12.13
N LYS A 191 -13.27 -5.46 13.46
CA LYS A 191 -13.25 -6.64 14.33
C LYS A 191 -14.36 -7.68 14.04
N ASN A 192 -15.51 -7.23 13.51
CA ASN A 192 -16.69 -8.07 13.27
C ASN A 192 -16.91 -8.35 11.77
N VAL A 193 -15.92 -8.09 10.94
CA VAL A 193 -15.98 -8.37 9.51
C VAL A 193 -15.08 -9.55 9.20
N ASP A 194 -15.65 -10.64 8.77
CA ASP A 194 -14.92 -11.89 8.50
C ASP A 194 -13.87 -11.70 7.40
N ASN A 195 -14.19 -10.89 6.39
CA ASN A 195 -13.27 -10.58 5.30
C ASN A 195 -13.15 -9.07 5.05
N PRO A 196 -12.26 -8.37 5.79
CA PRO A 196 -12.01 -6.94 5.59
C PRO A 196 -11.54 -6.58 4.17
N MET A 197 -10.82 -7.48 3.51
CA MET A 197 -10.36 -7.26 2.13
C MET A 197 -11.53 -7.24 1.14
N GLU A 198 -12.51 -8.11 1.30
CA GLU A 198 -13.70 -8.11 0.45
C GLU A 198 -14.54 -6.84 0.64
N TYR A 199 -14.68 -6.39 1.89
CA TYR A 199 -15.35 -5.12 2.19
C TYR A 199 -14.70 -3.96 1.44
N SER A 200 -13.39 -3.84 1.50
CA SER A 200 -12.66 -2.76 0.81
C SER A 200 -12.70 -2.90 -0.71
N ARG A 201 -12.70 -4.12 -1.26
CA ARG A 201 -12.92 -4.36 -2.70
C ARG A 201 -14.30 -3.90 -3.16
N LYS A 202 -15.36 -4.11 -2.36
CA LYS A 202 -16.71 -3.63 -2.67
C LYS A 202 -16.76 -2.10 -2.74
N ILE A 203 -16.10 -1.39 -1.81
CA ILE A 203 -15.98 0.07 -1.84
C ILE A 203 -15.29 0.53 -3.14
N ALA A 204 -14.15 -0.09 -3.47
CA ALA A 204 -13.43 0.24 -4.70
C ALA A 204 -14.28 -0.01 -5.95
N LYS A 205 -14.96 -1.15 -6.02
CA LYS A 205 -15.84 -1.50 -7.15
C LYS A 205 -17.00 -0.51 -7.31
N ASN A 206 -17.58 -0.04 -6.20
CA ASN A 206 -18.62 0.99 -6.25
C ASN A 206 -18.09 2.30 -6.84
N MET A 207 -16.89 2.75 -6.43
CA MET A 207 -16.27 3.95 -7.02
C MET A 207 -15.95 3.76 -8.50
N ASN A 208 -15.40 2.60 -8.90
CA ASN A 208 -15.14 2.32 -10.31
C ASN A 208 -16.44 2.29 -11.12
N THR A 209 -17.54 1.80 -10.56
CA THR A 209 -18.85 1.84 -11.22
C THR A 209 -19.31 3.26 -11.48
N LEU A 210 -19.16 4.16 -10.51
CA LEU A 210 -19.48 5.58 -10.65
C LEU A 210 -18.56 6.30 -11.66
N ALA A 211 -17.35 5.80 -11.83
CA ALA A 211 -16.34 6.33 -12.76
C ALA A 211 -16.35 5.66 -14.13
N GLY A 212 -17.33 4.80 -14.44
CA GLY A 212 -17.38 4.08 -15.72
C GLY A 212 -16.25 3.06 -15.92
N GLY A 213 -15.76 2.44 -14.83
CA GLY A 213 -14.65 1.49 -14.83
C GLY A 213 -13.28 2.10 -14.51
N ASN A 214 -13.20 3.41 -14.33
CA ASN A 214 -12.00 4.15 -14.00
C ASN A 214 -12.00 4.58 -12.51
N VAL A 215 -11.25 5.62 -12.17
CA VAL A 215 -11.19 6.24 -10.85
C VAL A 215 -11.90 7.60 -10.86
N LEU A 216 -12.44 8.01 -9.72
CA LEU A 216 -13.05 9.32 -9.55
C LEU A 216 -12.02 10.39 -9.23
N VAL A 217 -12.29 11.63 -9.67
CA VAL A 217 -11.63 12.84 -9.20
C VAL A 217 -12.66 13.87 -8.76
N GLN A 218 -12.39 14.55 -7.63
CA GLN A 218 -13.27 15.59 -7.08
C GLN A 218 -12.44 16.69 -6.44
N ARG A 219 -12.85 17.95 -6.58
CA ARG A 219 -12.23 19.09 -5.89
C ARG A 219 -12.63 19.11 -4.42
N LEU A 220 -11.69 19.49 -3.56
CA LEU A 220 -11.93 19.60 -2.12
C LEU A 220 -13.08 20.56 -1.79
N GLY A 221 -13.12 21.70 -2.47
CA GLY A 221 -14.18 22.70 -2.28
C GLY A 221 -15.58 22.17 -2.60
N ASP A 222 -15.71 21.33 -3.60
CA ASP A 222 -17.00 20.74 -3.98
C ASP A 222 -17.47 19.72 -2.96
N ILE A 223 -16.54 18.88 -2.45
CA ILE A 223 -16.84 17.94 -1.35
C ILE A 223 -17.38 18.69 -0.12
N TRP A 224 -16.76 19.81 0.27
CA TRP A 224 -17.22 20.61 1.41
C TRP A 224 -18.58 21.23 1.21
N GLN A 225 -18.95 21.51 -0.06
CA GLN A 225 -20.26 22.02 -0.41
C GLN A 225 -21.31 20.93 -0.64
N GLY A 226 -20.92 19.64 -0.51
CA GLY A 226 -21.80 18.51 -0.81
C GLY A 226 -22.16 18.41 -2.29
N LYS A 227 -21.28 18.82 -3.19
CA LYS A 227 -21.47 18.83 -4.64
C LYS A 227 -20.51 17.86 -5.32
N ARG A 228 -20.95 17.30 -6.45
CA ARG A 228 -20.04 16.65 -7.37
C ARG A 228 -19.16 17.68 -8.08
N THR A 229 -18.01 17.27 -8.56
CA THR A 229 -17.20 18.05 -9.51
C THR A 229 -17.59 17.68 -10.93
N TRP A 230 -17.70 18.68 -11.81
CA TRP A 230 -17.93 18.53 -13.24
C TRP A 230 -16.61 18.69 -14.02
N SER A 231 -16.56 18.17 -15.26
CA SER A 231 -15.33 18.22 -16.07
C SER A 231 -14.88 19.65 -16.36
N GLU A 232 -15.83 20.54 -16.64
CA GLU A 232 -15.58 21.96 -16.93
C GLU A 232 -14.95 22.71 -15.74
N GLU A 233 -15.23 22.25 -14.52
CA GLU A 233 -14.66 22.81 -13.30
C GLU A 233 -13.20 22.40 -13.10
N LEU A 234 -12.78 21.26 -13.65
CA LEU A 234 -11.39 20.80 -13.64
C LEU A 234 -10.53 21.53 -14.66
N GLU A 235 -11.09 21.88 -15.83
CA GLU A 235 -10.38 22.61 -16.89
C GLU A 235 -9.88 23.99 -16.44
N ASN A 236 -10.62 24.64 -15.55
CA ASN A 236 -10.30 25.99 -15.03
C ASN A 236 -9.82 25.95 -13.57
N ASN A 237 -9.43 24.78 -13.06
CA ASN A 237 -9.00 24.63 -11.69
C ASN A 237 -7.55 25.09 -11.49
N GLN A 238 -7.22 25.64 -10.32
CA GLN A 238 -5.87 26.08 -10.00
C GLN A 238 -4.87 24.91 -9.97
N VAL A 239 -5.30 23.75 -9.45
CA VAL A 239 -4.53 22.51 -9.49
C VAL A 239 -4.93 21.73 -10.73
N ASN A 240 -4.06 21.68 -11.72
CA ASN A 240 -4.30 20.92 -12.95
C ASN A 240 -4.16 19.42 -12.67
N PRO A 241 -5.18 18.59 -12.99
CA PRO A 241 -5.11 17.14 -12.78
C PRO A 241 -3.94 16.51 -13.55
N THR A 242 -3.05 15.79 -12.85
CA THR A 242 -1.99 15.02 -13.54
C THR A 242 -2.50 13.69 -14.09
N LEU A 243 -3.59 13.14 -13.54
CA LEU A 243 -4.30 11.99 -14.11
C LEU A 243 -5.51 12.47 -14.93
N THR A 244 -5.28 12.80 -16.17
CA THR A 244 -6.30 13.36 -17.08
C THR A 244 -7.41 12.36 -17.46
N SER A 245 -7.17 11.06 -17.27
CA SER A 245 -8.16 10.00 -17.53
C SER A 245 -9.14 9.78 -16.38
N ALA A 246 -8.95 10.41 -15.22
CA ALA A 246 -9.86 10.28 -14.08
C ALA A 246 -11.23 10.90 -14.41
N THR A 247 -12.29 10.30 -13.92
CA THR A 247 -13.66 10.77 -14.15
C THR A 247 -14.04 11.77 -13.07
N ALA A 248 -14.42 13.00 -13.49
CA ALA A 248 -14.99 13.99 -12.58
C ALA A 248 -16.30 13.48 -11.95
N GLY A 249 -16.43 13.57 -10.63
CA GLY A 249 -17.58 12.96 -9.97
C GLY A 249 -17.72 13.31 -8.50
N ASP A 250 -18.38 12.42 -7.76
CA ASP A 250 -18.65 12.55 -6.34
C ASP A 250 -18.15 11.31 -5.58
N ILE A 251 -17.03 11.48 -4.88
CA ILE A 251 -16.42 10.45 -4.03
C ILE A 251 -17.33 10.12 -2.84
N GLY A 252 -18.11 11.11 -2.36
CA GLY A 252 -19.00 10.94 -1.23
C GLY A 252 -20.11 9.90 -1.44
N LEU A 253 -20.45 9.59 -2.69
CA LEU A 253 -21.46 8.55 -3.01
C LEU A 253 -20.98 7.12 -2.72
N ALA A 254 -19.69 6.87 -2.65
CA ALA A 254 -19.14 5.53 -2.48
C ALA A 254 -18.15 5.41 -1.31
N MET A 255 -17.52 6.51 -0.88
CA MET A 255 -16.63 6.49 0.28
C MET A 255 -17.45 6.38 1.58
N PRO A 256 -17.11 5.45 2.49
CA PRO A 256 -17.77 5.39 3.79
C PRO A 256 -17.68 6.74 4.51
N TYR A 257 -18.81 7.24 5.01
CA TYR A 257 -18.91 8.53 5.69
C TYR A 257 -17.83 8.76 6.73
N ARG A 258 -17.56 7.76 7.57
CA ARG A 258 -16.52 7.81 8.62
C ARG A 258 -15.14 8.05 8.02
N VAL A 259 -14.78 7.32 6.96
CA VAL A 259 -13.48 7.46 6.29
C VAL A 259 -13.33 8.83 5.65
N LEU A 260 -14.36 9.28 4.93
CA LEU A 260 -14.34 10.61 4.29
C LEU A 260 -14.22 11.73 5.33
N THR A 261 -14.98 11.65 6.42
CA THR A 261 -14.92 12.63 7.51
C THR A 261 -13.53 12.70 8.12
N ASP A 262 -12.93 11.56 8.46
CA ASP A 262 -11.57 11.53 9.02
C ASP A 262 -10.54 12.13 8.05
N ILE A 263 -10.66 11.88 6.75
CA ILE A 263 -9.77 12.47 5.73
C ILE A 263 -9.94 13.98 5.69
N LEU A 264 -11.17 14.49 5.61
CA LEU A 264 -11.45 15.92 5.51
C LEU A 264 -10.99 16.68 6.75
N GLU A 265 -11.19 16.13 7.94
CA GLU A 265 -10.70 16.74 9.18
C GLU A 265 -9.17 16.67 9.30
N PHE A 266 -8.55 15.59 8.79
CA PHE A 266 -7.10 15.50 8.72
C PHE A 266 -6.50 16.55 7.76
N ILE A 267 -7.15 16.80 6.60
CA ILE A 267 -6.74 17.87 5.67
C ILE A 267 -6.74 19.23 6.36
N LYS A 268 -7.78 19.56 7.15
CA LYS A 268 -7.82 20.80 7.94
C LYS A 268 -6.72 20.88 9.01
N GLN A 269 -6.35 19.75 9.60
CA GLN A 269 -5.22 19.71 10.56
C GLN A 269 -3.88 19.94 9.85
N MET A 270 -3.71 19.34 8.67
CA MET A 270 -2.49 19.50 7.87
C MET A 270 -2.30 20.91 7.34
N ASP A 271 -3.37 21.65 7.11
CA ASP A 271 -3.30 23.07 6.68
C ASP A 271 -2.60 23.97 7.71
N LYS A 272 -2.61 23.58 9.00
CA LYS A 272 -1.86 24.28 10.06
C LYS A 272 -0.35 24.02 9.96
N VAL A 273 0.05 22.92 9.36
CA VAL A 273 1.47 22.52 9.19
C VAL A 273 2.01 22.98 7.84
N ALA A 274 1.18 22.90 6.80
CA ALA A 274 1.49 23.31 5.44
C ALA A 274 0.33 24.18 4.93
N PRO A 275 0.38 25.51 5.10
CA PRO A 275 -0.69 26.40 4.64
C PRO A 275 -0.97 26.25 3.16
N GLY A 276 -2.24 26.08 2.79
CA GLY A 276 -2.68 25.72 1.43
C GLY A 276 -2.95 24.23 1.26
N PHE A 277 -2.63 23.40 2.26
CA PHE A 277 -3.00 21.97 2.22
C PHE A 277 -4.53 21.77 2.20
N ALA A 278 -5.31 22.71 2.71
CA ALA A 278 -6.77 22.73 2.64
C ALA A 278 -7.34 23.69 1.57
N ASN A 279 -6.58 23.96 0.49
CA ASN A 279 -7.07 24.79 -0.60
C ASN A 279 -8.24 24.10 -1.31
N PRO A 280 -9.40 24.79 -1.51
CA PRO A 280 -10.57 24.25 -2.22
C PRO A 280 -10.29 23.70 -3.63
N ALA A 281 -9.25 24.18 -4.29
CA ALA A 281 -8.83 23.72 -5.62
C ALA A 281 -8.06 22.40 -5.61
N ASN A 282 -7.62 21.92 -4.45
CA ASN A 282 -6.90 20.64 -4.35
C ASN A 282 -7.81 19.47 -4.75
N LEU A 283 -7.20 18.42 -5.29
CA LEU A 283 -7.91 17.31 -5.91
C LEU A 283 -7.82 16.04 -5.06
N LEU A 284 -8.94 15.35 -4.95
CA LEU A 284 -9.05 14.03 -4.34
C LEU A 284 -9.36 13.01 -5.42
N TYR A 285 -8.57 11.96 -5.49
CA TYR A 285 -8.80 10.83 -6.40
C TYR A 285 -9.12 9.59 -5.59
N GLY A 286 -10.08 8.79 -6.03
CA GLY A 286 -10.45 7.55 -5.36
C GLY A 286 -10.89 6.44 -6.29
N PRO A 287 -10.76 5.22 -5.80
CA PRO A 287 -10.30 4.80 -4.47
C PRO A 287 -8.78 4.60 -4.37
N GLU A 288 -8.17 4.91 -3.24
CA GLU A 288 -6.87 4.36 -2.87
C GLU A 288 -7.02 3.40 -1.70
N ILE A 289 -6.68 2.14 -1.90
CA ILE A 289 -6.80 1.09 -0.90
C ILE A 289 -5.50 0.32 -0.81
N LYS A 290 -5.05 0.09 0.41
CA LYS A 290 -3.93 -0.82 0.65
C LYS A 290 -4.45 -2.09 1.31
N PHE A 291 -4.43 -3.15 0.53
CA PHE A 291 -4.76 -4.49 0.99
C PHE A 291 -3.57 -5.07 1.74
N TYR A 292 -3.76 -5.40 3.00
CA TYR A 292 -2.74 -6.10 3.77
C TYR A 292 -3.15 -7.54 3.98
N SER A 293 -2.21 -8.43 3.73
CA SER A 293 -2.40 -9.86 3.97
C SER A 293 -2.71 -10.13 5.44
N ASN A 294 -3.45 -11.19 5.70
CA ASN A 294 -3.60 -11.69 7.07
C ASN A 294 -2.22 -12.00 7.65
N LYS A 295 -2.06 -11.76 8.94
CA LYS A 295 -0.82 -12.07 9.62
C LYS A 295 -0.76 -13.55 9.94
N VAL A 296 0.20 -14.25 9.39
CA VAL A 296 0.54 -15.61 9.78
C VAL A 296 1.17 -15.57 11.18
N SER A 297 0.78 -16.48 12.05
CA SER A 297 1.39 -16.63 13.38
C SER A 297 2.76 -17.30 13.24
N LEU A 298 3.81 -16.54 13.54
CA LEU A 298 5.20 -16.95 13.39
C LEU A 298 5.93 -16.90 14.72
N SER A 299 6.96 -17.73 14.86
CA SER A 299 7.97 -17.65 15.92
C SER A 299 8.83 -16.40 15.77
N LYS A 300 9.74 -16.17 16.70
CA LYS A 300 10.74 -15.09 16.57
C LYS A 300 11.73 -15.31 15.42
N THR A 301 11.86 -16.55 14.96
CA THR A 301 12.72 -16.97 13.85
C THR A 301 11.96 -17.09 12.53
N PHE A 302 10.71 -16.59 12.45
CA PHE A 302 9.81 -16.63 11.29
C PHE A 302 9.28 -18.02 10.93
N GLU A 303 9.46 -19.02 11.79
CA GLU A 303 8.91 -20.36 11.60
C GLU A 303 7.42 -20.40 11.94
N THR A 304 6.65 -21.15 11.17
CA THR A 304 5.22 -21.39 11.42
C THR A 304 5.05 -22.46 12.53
N SER A 305 3.81 -22.94 12.76
CA SER A 305 3.55 -24.10 13.61
C SER A 305 3.99 -25.44 12.97
N VAL A 306 4.30 -25.45 11.67
CA VAL A 306 4.87 -26.59 10.94
C VAL A 306 6.38 -26.46 10.94
N LYS A 307 7.08 -27.46 11.46
CA LYS A 307 8.54 -27.46 11.57
C LYS A 307 9.20 -27.36 10.20
N GLY A 308 10.22 -26.50 10.07
CA GLY A 308 10.96 -26.25 8.83
C GLY A 308 10.22 -25.38 7.82
N LEU A 309 8.99 -24.95 8.12
CA LEU A 309 8.20 -24.08 7.24
C LEU A 309 8.23 -22.63 7.74
N TYR A 310 8.84 -21.75 6.98
CA TYR A 310 9.03 -20.33 7.30
C TYR A 310 8.19 -19.45 6.40
N ALA A 311 7.82 -18.25 6.88
CA ALA A 311 7.14 -17.26 6.08
C ALA A 311 7.69 -15.85 6.31
N ILE A 312 7.94 -15.11 5.23
CA ILE A 312 8.51 -13.76 5.25
C ILE A 312 7.80 -12.83 4.28
N GLY A 313 8.09 -11.54 4.40
CA GLY A 313 7.62 -10.52 3.47
C GLY A 313 6.15 -10.14 3.64
N ASP A 314 5.63 -9.44 2.63
CA ASP A 314 4.29 -8.84 2.65
C ASP A 314 3.17 -9.88 2.56
N GLY A 315 3.42 -11.01 1.89
CA GLY A 315 2.42 -12.07 1.70
C GLY A 315 1.92 -12.69 3.00
N CYS A 316 2.80 -12.86 3.99
CA CYS A 316 2.45 -13.38 5.32
C CYS A 316 2.01 -12.29 6.32
N GLY A 317 1.88 -11.04 5.88
CA GLY A 317 1.48 -9.91 6.71
C GLY A 317 2.52 -9.45 7.74
N LEU A 318 3.77 -9.94 7.63
CA LEU A 318 4.88 -9.58 8.51
C LEU A 318 5.39 -8.18 8.21
N THR A 319 5.54 -7.84 6.94
CA THR A 319 6.14 -6.60 6.47
C THR A 319 5.20 -5.79 5.60
N ARG A 320 5.60 -4.56 5.29
CA ARG A 320 4.92 -3.66 4.36
C ARG A 320 5.95 -2.92 3.54
N GLY A 321 6.08 -3.31 2.28
CA GLY A 321 6.97 -2.68 1.31
C GLY A 321 8.33 -3.37 1.18
N LEU A 322 8.99 -3.05 0.07
CA LEU A 322 10.18 -3.75 -0.43
C LEU A 322 11.34 -3.82 0.55
N MET A 323 11.65 -2.71 1.22
CA MET A 323 12.77 -2.65 2.17
C MET A 323 12.56 -3.60 3.36
N MET A 324 11.37 -3.57 3.98
CA MET A 324 11.09 -4.43 5.12
C MET A 324 10.95 -5.90 4.73
N ALA A 325 10.43 -6.17 3.52
CA ALA A 325 10.40 -7.52 2.98
C ALA A 325 11.82 -8.06 2.78
N SER A 326 12.71 -7.26 2.18
CA SER A 326 14.14 -7.63 2.02
C SER A 326 14.84 -7.84 3.38
N ALA A 327 14.60 -6.94 4.34
CA ALA A 327 15.17 -7.07 5.69
C ALA A 327 14.71 -8.37 6.39
N SER A 328 13.44 -8.78 6.18
CA SER A 328 12.94 -10.05 6.73
C SER A 328 13.67 -11.26 6.12
N GLY A 329 14.02 -11.20 4.83
CA GLY A 329 14.82 -12.22 4.16
C GLY A 329 16.23 -12.34 4.74
N VAL A 330 16.92 -11.21 4.91
CA VAL A 330 18.25 -11.17 5.51
C VAL A 330 18.24 -11.70 6.94
N GLN A 331 17.24 -11.29 7.74
CA GLN A 331 17.12 -11.76 9.13
C GLN A 331 16.84 -13.26 9.19
N LEU A 332 15.97 -13.80 8.32
CA LEU A 332 15.74 -15.24 8.25
C LEU A 332 17.00 -15.99 7.86
N ALA A 333 17.73 -15.53 6.85
CA ALA A 333 18.98 -16.16 6.43
C ALA A 333 19.99 -16.24 7.59
N ARG A 334 20.13 -15.17 8.37
CA ARG A 334 20.98 -15.19 9.58
C ARG A 334 20.51 -16.21 10.60
N ASN A 335 19.22 -16.27 10.89
CA ASN A 335 18.65 -17.24 11.83
C ASN A 335 18.82 -18.71 11.39
N LEU A 336 18.92 -18.97 10.08
CA LEU A 336 19.13 -20.33 9.55
C LEU A 336 20.61 -20.71 9.47
N SER A 337 21.53 -19.74 9.57
CA SER A 337 22.98 -19.96 9.53
C SER A 337 23.60 -20.12 10.91
N GLU A 338 22.89 -19.78 11.97
CA GLU A 338 23.24 -20.04 13.38
C GLU A 338 22.80 -21.44 13.80
#